data_4194c8023bf2192ddb346e0cb4be9ef7
#
_entry.id   4194c8023bf2192ddb346e0cb4be9ef7
#
_cell.length_a   1.000
_cell.length_b   1.000
_cell.length_c   1.000
_cell.angle_alpha   90.00
_cell.angle_beta   90.00
_cell.angle_gamma   90.00
#
_symmetry.space_group_name_H-M   'P 1'
#
loop_
_entity.id
_entity.type
_entity.pdbx_description
1 polymer ?
#
loop_
_entity_poly.entity_id
_entity_poly.type
_entity_poly.pdbx_seq_one_letter_code
_entity_poly.pdbx_strand_id
1 'polypeptide(L)'
;VKYLLDTHVWIWAFEGSNRLGTKCRKALSVPSAERLVSPVSTMEIARLVARGEIELSCPLQEWVARSMTALKLRTIELDHASAIEAYTLPQPFHQDPADRLLVAAARVHGLRIATADSRILQYGSVASLHAQK
;
A
#
# COMPACT_ATOMS: atom_id res chain seq x y z
N VAL A 1 7.83 -4.66 13.14
CA VAL A 1 6.88 -3.71 12.54
C VAL A 1 6.33 -4.29 11.24
N LYS A 2 5.03 -4.17 11.04
CA LYS A 2 4.36 -4.65 9.84
C LYS A 2 3.86 -3.46 9.03
N TYR A 3 4.23 -3.42 7.77
CA TYR A 3 3.85 -2.34 6.86
C TYR A 3 2.88 -2.83 5.80
N LEU A 4 1.84 -2.04 5.55
CA LEU A 4 0.99 -2.20 4.37
C LEU A 4 1.44 -1.16 3.35
N LEU A 5 1.90 -1.62 2.19
CA LEU A 5 2.35 -0.70 1.15
C LEU A 5 1.13 -0.17 0.38
N ASP A 6 1.02 1.15 0.30
CA ASP A 6 0.06 1.77 -0.60
C ASP A 6 0.46 1.48 -2.06
N THR A 7 -0.48 1.63 -2.97
CA THR A 7 -0.31 1.26 -4.38
C THR A 7 0.96 1.85 -5.00
N HIS A 8 1.15 3.16 -4.90
CA HIS A 8 2.33 3.81 -5.49
C HIS A 8 3.63 3.44 -4.79
N VAL A 9 3.59 3.17 -3.49
CA VAL A 9 4.78 2.73 -2.75
C VAL A 9 5.25 1.37 -3.25
N TRP A 10 4.32 0.47 -3.53
CA TRP A 10 4.64 -0.83 -4.12
C TRP A 10 5.31 -0.65 -5.48
N ILE A 11 4.72 0.19 -6.33
CA ILE A 11 5.28 0.47 -7.66
C ILE A 11 6.69 1.07 -7.53
N TRP A 12 6.84 2.11 -6.72
CA TRP A 12 8.12 2.79 -6.55
C TRP A 12 9.20 1.87 -5.99
N ALA A 13 8.84 1.03 -5.05
CA ALA A 13 9.79 0.11 -4.43
C ALA A 13 10.33 -0.91 -5.44
N PHE A 14 9.47 -1.48 -6.26
CA PHE A 14 9.90 -2.49 -7.23
C PHE A 14 10.58 -1.86 -8.46
N GLU A 15 10.06 -0.74 -8.96
CA GLU A 15 10.64 -0.08 -10.13
C GLU A 15 11.89 0.74 -9.80
N GLY A 16 12.29 0.82 -8.55
CA GLY A 16 13.48 1.55 -8.13
C GLY A 16 13.35 3.06 -8.28
N SER A 17 12.15 3.59 -8.12
CA SER A 17 11.89 5.02 -8.28
C SER A 17 12.54 5.84 -7.18
N ASN A 18 13.14 6.99 -7.54
CA ASN A 18 13.68 7.93 -6.57
C ASN A 18 12.58 8.72 -5.82
N ARG A 19 11.32 8.53 -6.19
CA ARG A 19 10.19 9.07 -5.43
C ARG A 19 10.07 8.43 -4.05
N LEU A 20 10.54 7.19 -3.91
CA LEU A 20 10.59 6.54 -2.61
C LEU A 20 11.74 7.15 -1.81
N GLY A 21 11.41 7.77 -0.69
CA GLY A 21 12.37 8.49 0.14
C GLY A 21 13.36 7.56 0.83
N THR A 22 14.50 8.13 1.20
CA THR A 22 15.61 7.39 1.82
C THR A 22 15.20 6.76 3.16
N LYS A 23 14.50 7.50 4.00
CA LYS A 23 14.04 6.99 5.30
C LYS A 23 13.03 5.87 5.15
N CYS A 24 12.09 6.01 4.21
CA CYS A 24 11.11 4.98 3.93
C CYS A 24 11.77 3.71 3.42
N ARG A 25 12.66 3.85 2.43
CA ARG A 25 13.40 2.71 1.87
C ARG A 25 14.15 1.97 2.96
N LYS A 26 14.82 2.71 3.84
CA LYS A 26 15.56 2.14 4.95
C LYS A 26 14.66 1.38 5.92
N ALA A 27 13.53 1.99 6.30
CA ALA A 27 12.56 1.37 7.20
C ALA A 27 12.00 0.07 6.62
N LEU A 28 11.66 0.07 5.34
CA LEU A 28 11.11 -1.12 4.67
C LEU A 28 12.16 -2.21 4.46
N SER A 29 13.44 -1.89 4.50
CA SER A 29 14.54 -2.83 4.25
C SER A 29 15.06 -3.52 5.51
N VAL A 30 14.59 -3.13 6.69
CA VAL A 30 15.00 -3.78 7.95
C VAL A 30 14.59 -5.25 7.90
N PRO A 31 15.49 -6.20 8.20
CA PRO A 31 15.17 -7.63 8.08
C PRO A 31 13.97 -8.08 8.91
N SER A 32 13.71 -7.45 10.05
CA SER A 32 12.57 -7.77 10.91
C SER A 32 11.26 -7.14 10.44
N ALA A 33 11.29 -6.25 9.46
CA ALA A 33 10.07 -5.63 8.94
C ALA A 33 9.30 -6.62 8.06
N GLU A 34 7.99 -6.72 8.28
CA GLU A 34 7.10 -7.46 7.39
C GLU A 34 6.44 -6.46 6.45
N ARG A 35 6.36 -6.82 5.18
CA ARG A 35 5.82 -5.96 4.12
C ARG A 35 4.66 -6.70 3.48
N LEU A 36 3.50 -6.05 3.49
CA LEU A 36 2.27 -6.63 2.96
C LEU A 36 1.69 -5.73 1.87
N VAL A 37 1.00 -6.34 0.93
CA VAL A 37 0.23 -5.65 -0.09
C VAL A 37 -1.17 -6.26 -0.16
N SER A 38 -2.12 -5.44 -0.59
CA SER A 38 -3.53 -5.85 -0.70
C SER A 38 -3.89 -6.08 -2.17
N PRO A 39 -4.77 -7.05 -2.47
CA PRO A 39 -5.35 -7.17 -3.81
C PRO A 39 -6.09 -5.91 -4.27
N VAL A 40 -6.51 -5.05 -3.34
CA VAL A 40 -7.06 -3.73 -3.68
C VAL A 40 -6.04 -2.91 -4.45
N SER A 41 -4.77 -2.93 -4.04
CA SER A 41 -3.70 -2.25 -4.77
C SER A 41 -3.44 -2.88 -6.13
N THR A 42 -3.52 -4.20 -6.23
CA THR A 42 -3.41 -4.89 -7.53
C THR A 42 -4.49 -4.39 -8.49
N MET A 43 -5.73 -4.26 -8.00
CA MET A 43 -6.83 -3.75 -8.82
C MET A 43 -6.57 -2.30 -9.26
N GLU A 44 -6.04 -1.46 -8.38
CA GLU A 44 -5.69 -0.09 -8.75
C GLU A 44 -4.61 -0.04 -9.82
N ILE A 45 -3.57 -0.87 -9.69
CA ILE A 45 -2.51 -0.95 -10.70
C ILE A 45 -3.09 -1.40 -12.04
N ALA A 46 -3.95 -2.43 -12.01
CA ALA A 46 -4.62 -2.92 -13.23
C ALA A 46 -5.41 -1.80 -13.91
N ARG A 47 -6.11 -0.97 -13.14
CA ARG A 47 -6.86 0.16 -13.67
C ARG A 47 -5.95 1.20 -14.29
N LEU A 48 -4.85 1.53 -13.63
CA LEU A 48 -3.88 2.51 -14.14
C LEU A 48 -3.25 2.04 -15.45
N VAL A 49 -2.89 0.76 -15.52
CA VAL A 49 -2.34 0.16 -16.74
C VAL A 49 -3.37 0.18 -17.87
N ALA A 50 -4.61 -0.23 -17.56
CA ALA A 50 -5.69 -0.27 -18.56
C ALA A 50 -6.00 1.10 -19.14
N ARG A 51 -5.82 2.16 -18.35
CA ARG A 51 -6.04 3.55 -18.79
C ARG A 51 -4.81 4.19 -19.44
N GLY A 52 -3.71 3.47 -19.52
CA GLY A 52 -2.47 4.00 -20.06
C GLY A 52 -1.80 5.05 -19.17
N GLU A 53 -2.18 5.12 -17.91
CA GLU A 53 -1.63 6.11 -16.98
C GLU A 53 -0.26 5.70 -16.42
N ILE A 54 0.06 4.42 -16.43
CA ILE A 54 1.38 3.91 -16.07
C ILE A 54 1.78 2.80 -17.03
N GLU A 55 3.10 2.62 -17.21
CA GLU A 55 3.68 1.49 -17.90
C GLU A 55 4.53 0.71 -16.91
N LEU A 56 4.36 -0.61 -16.93
CA LEU A 56 5.16 -1.51 -16.11
C LEU A 56 6.27 -2.13 -16.95
N SER A 57 7.34 -2.60 -16.28
CA SER A 57 8.49 -3.21 -16.93
C SER A 57 8.18 -4.57 -17.58
N CYS A 58 7.02 -5.14 -17.24
CA CYS A 58 6.56 -6.42 -17.81
C CYS A 58 5.03 -6.52 -17.64
N PRO A 59 4.37 -7.52 -18.25
CA PRO A 59 2.92 -7.70 -18.10
C PRO A 59 2.51 -7.79 -16.62
N LEU A 60 1.32 -7.27 -16.31
CA LEU A 60 0.87 -7.09 -14.92
C LEU A 60 0.95 -8.38 -14.10
N GLN A 61 0.48 -9.50 -14.63
CA GLN A 61 0.50 -10.76 -13.89
C GLN A 61 1.93 -11.16 -13.49
N GLU A 62 2.86 -11.00 -14.39
CA GLU A 62 4.28 -11.27 -14.14
C GLU A 62 4.86 -10.24 -13.18
N TRP A 63 4.49 -8.97 -13.35
CA TRP A 63 4.94 -7.88 -12.50
C TRP A 63 4.56 -8.12 -11.03
N VAL A 64 3.32 -8.54 -10.79
CA VAL A 64 2.86 -8.86 -9.43
C VAL A 64 3.70 -10.00 -8.84
N ALA A 65 3.87 -11.10 -9.58
CA ALA A 65 4.64 -12.25 -9.10
C ALA A 65 6.10 -11.87 -8.82
N ARG A 66 6.74 -11.15 -9.73
CA ARG A 66 8.15 -10.74 -9.59
C ARG A 66 8.35 -9.77 -8.44
N SER A 67 7.48 -8.77 -8.31
CA SER A 67 7.62 -7.77 -7.25
C SER A 67 7.39 -8.38 -5.87
N MET A 68 6.43 -9.29 -5.75
CA MET A 68 6.18 -9.97 -4.48
C MET A 68 7.38 -10.81 -4.05
N THR A 69 8.01 -11.50 -4.97
CA THR A 69 9.20 -12.30 -4.67
C THR A 69 10.39 -11.40 -4.34
N ALA A 70 10.68 -10.42 -5.18
CA ALA A 70 11.85 -9.55 -5.03
C ALA A 70 11.81 -8.74 -3.74
N LEU A 71 10.64 -8.23 -3.38
CA LEU A 71 10.46 -7.39 -2.18
C LEU A 71 10.04 -8.21 -0.96
N LYS A 72 9.90 -9.51 -1.11
CA LYS A 72 9.45 -10.41 -0.03
C LYS A 72 8.13 -9.94 0.58
N LEU A 73 7.18 -9.67 -0.30
CA LEU A 73 5.85 -9.20 0.10
C LEU A 73 4.95 -10.38 0.44
N ARG A 74 4.02 -10.13 1.37
CA ARG A 74 2.93 -11.05 1.67
C ARG A 74 1.62 -10.38 1.31
N THR A 75 0.63 -11.18 0.92
CA THR A 75 -0.71 -10.67 0.64
C THR A 75 -1.50 -10.56 1.93
N ILE A 76 -2.14 -9.41 2.15
CA ILE A 76 -3.19 -9.31 3.15
C ILE A 76 -4.53 -9.48 2.44
N GLU A 77 -5.26 -10.52 2.84
CA GLU A 77 -6.56 -10.80 2.26
C GLU A 77 -7.59 -9.73 2.66
N LEU A 78 -8.52 -9.45 1.77
CA LEU A 78 -9.64 -8.59 2.11
C LEU A 78 -10.65 -9.41 2.90
N ASP A 79 -10.75 -9.16 4.20
CA ASP A 79 -11.67 -9.89 5.07
C ASP A 79 -12.92 -9.05 5.38
N HIS A 80 -13.91 -9.70 5.99
CA HIS A 80 -15.16 -9.03 6.34
C HIS A 80 -14.93 -7.92 7.37
N ALA A 81 -14.04 -8.14 8.33
CA ALA A 81 -13.76 -7.14 9.36
C ALA A 81 -13.22 -5.85 8.74
N SER A 82 -12.28 -5.95 7.80
CA SER A 82 -11.74 -4.77 7.11
C SER A 82 -12.79 -4.10 6.23
N ALA A 83 -13.62 -4.88 5.56
CA ALA A 83 -14.70 -4.33 4.72
C ALA A 83 -15.71 -3.53 5.57
N ILE A 84 -16.08 -4.04 6.74
CA ILE A 84 -16.96 -3.34 7.66
C ILE A 84 -16.29 -2.08 8.21
N GLU A 85 -15.04 -2.21 8.67
CA GLU A 85 -14.28 -1.08 9.22
C GLU A 85 -14.15 0.04 8.20
N ALA A 86 -14.05 -0.27 6.90
CA ALA A 86 -13.91 0.73 5.84
C ALA A 86 -15.02 1.79 5.85
N TYR A 87 -16.21 1.44 6.35
CA TYR A 87 -17.35 2.35 6.41
C TYR A 87 -17.80 2.67 7.82
N THR A 88 -16.97 2.34 8.80
CA THR A 88 -17.16 2.71 10.21
C THR A 88 -15.91 3.37 10.80
N LEU A 89 -15.05 3.93 9.94
CA LEU A 89 -13.82 4.61 10.37
C LEU A 89 -14.14 5.78 11.29
N PRO A 90 -13.38 5.96 12.39
CA PRO A 90 -13.58 7.11 13.27
C PRO A 90 -13.14 8.38 12.55
N GLN A 91 -13.78 9.49 12.87
CA GLN A 91 -13.53 10.78 12.24
C GLN A 91 -13.82 10.73 10.73
N PRO A 92 -14.09 11.87 10.11
CA PRO A 92 -14.30 11.89 8.66
C PRO A 92 -13.02 11.48 7.91
N PHE A 93 -13.20 10.61 6.93
CA PHE A 93 -12.16 10.23 5.98
C PHE A 93 -12.76 10.32 4.58
N HIS A 94 -11.94 10.62 3.57
CA HIS A 94 -12.44 10.84 2.21
C HIS A 94 -13.08 9.56 1.63
N GLN A 95 -13.81 9.74 0.51
CA GLN A 95 -14.75 8.73 0.03
C GLN A 95 -14.16 7.64 -0.87
N ASP A 96 -12.90 7.75 -1.25
CA ASP A 96 -12.29 6.76 -2.15
C ASP A 96 -12.34 5.36 -1.52
N PRO A 97 -13.07 4.38 -2.13
CA PRO A 97 -13.24 3.06 -1.52
C PRO A 97 -11.93 2.30 -1.34
N ALA A 98 -11.01 2.43 -2.28
CA ALA A 98 -9.72 1.73 -2.19
C ALA A 98 -8.92 2.23 -0.98
N ASP A 99 -8.83 3.54 -0.79
CA ASP A 99 -8.12 4.11 0.35
C ASP A 99 -8.82 3.75 1.66
N ARG A 100 -10.14 3.75 1.69
CA ARG A 100 -10.89 3.35 2.89
C ARG A 100 -10.59 1.90 3.27
N LEU A 101 -10.51 1.00 2.28
CA LEU A 101 -10.18 -0.41 2.52
C LEU A 101 -8.75 -0.59 3.02
N LEU A 102 -7.78 0.14 2.45
CA LEU A 102 -6.40 0.06 2.92
C LEU A 102 -6.25 0.58 4.35
N VAL A 103 -6.87 1.71 4.66
CA VAL A 103 -6.86 2.27 6.01
C VAL A 103 -7.52 1.32 7.00
N ALA A 104 -8.67 0.76 6.63
CA ALA A 104 -9.40 -0.19 7.46
C ALA A 104 -8.57 -1.45 7.74
N ALA A 105 -7.94 -2.01 6.71
CA ALA A 105 -7.10 -3.19 6.85
C ALA A 105 -5.93 -2.92 7.80
N ALA A 106 -5.29 -1.77 7.69
CA ALA A 106 -4.20 -1.39 8.57
C ALA A 106 -4.67 -1.29 10.02
N ARG A 107 -5.85 -0.70 10.26
CA ARG A 107 -6.39 -0.58 11.61
C ARG A 107 -6.74 -1.94 12.21
N VAL A 108 -7.45 -2.79 11.44
CA VAL A 108 -7.90 -4.10 11.91
C VAL A 108 -6.72 -5.02 12.20
N HIS A 109 -5.69 -4.98 11.36
CA HIS A 109 -4.57 -5.92 11.45
C HIS A 109 -3.31 -5.33 12.11
N GLY A 110 -3.38 -4.11 12.64
CA GLY A 110 -2.25 -3.50 13.33
C GLY A 110 -1.06 -3.20 12.43
N LEU A 111 -1.33 -2.73 11.21
CA LEU A 111 -0.29 -2.39 10.24
C LEU A 111 -0.07 -0.89 10.20
N ARG A 112 1.14 -0.51 9.81
CA ARG A 112 1.46 0.88 9.49
C ARG A 112 1.42 1.05 7.97
N ILE A 113 0.66 2.03 7.47
CA ILE A 113 0.58 2.26 6.02
C ILE A 113 1.78 3.08 5.56
N ALA A 114 2.54 2.53 4.62
CA ALA A 114 3.56 3.30 3.91
C ALA A 114 2.88 3.97 2.71
N THR A 115 2.84 5.29 2.71
CA THR A 115 2.08 6.08 1.74
C THR A 115 2.67 7.45 1.52
N ALA A 116 2.41 8.03 0.36
CA ALA A 116 2.68 9.43 0.07
C ALA A 116 1.41 10.28 0.06
N ASP A 117 0.24 9.66 0.23
CA ASP A 117 -1.05 10.36 0.18
C ASP A 117 -1.23 11.21 1.45
N SER A 118 -1.32 12.53 1.27
CA SER A 118 -1.46 13.46 2.38
C SER A 118 -2.73 13.23 3.20
N ARG A 119 -3.81 12.76 2.56
CA ARG A 119 -5.07 12.49 3.26
C ARG A 119 -4.93 11.33 4.25
N ILE A 120 -4.15 10.31 3.90
CA ILE A 120 -3.85 9.20 4.80
C ILE A 120 -2.83 9.64 5.86
N LEU A 121 -1.78 10.33 5.45
CA LEU A 121 -0.75 10.80 6.39
C LEU A 121 -1.32 11.73 7.47
N GLN A 122 -2.31 12.53 7.13
CA GLN A 122 -2.96 13.45 8.06
C GLN A 122 -4.07 12.81 8.88
N TYR A 123 -4.49 11.59 8.52
CA TYR A 123 -5.54 10.89 9.23
C TYR A 123 -4.99 10.29 10.52
N GLY A 124 -5.32 10.90 11.65
CA GLY A 124 -4.74 10.54 12.95
C GLY A 124 -5.16 9.17 13.49
N SER A 125 -6.15 8.52 12.88
CA SER A 125 -6.67 7.23 13.36
C SER A 125 -6.02 6.02 12.72
N VAL A 126 -4.95 6.20 11.95
CA VAL A 126 -4.15 5.12 11.39
C VAL A 126 -2.66 5.45 11.50
N ALA A 127 -1.85 4.44 11.83
CA ALA A 127 -0.39 4.62 11.83
C ALA A 127 0.11 4.66 10.39
N SER A 128 1.06 5.55 10.10
CA SER A 128 1.60 5.71 8.76
C SER A 128 3.11 5.91 8.74
N LEU A 129 3.71 5.64 7.59
CA LEU A 129 5.11 5.92 7.28
C LEU A 129 5.12 6.78 6.00
N HIS A 130 5.76 7.94 6.08
CA HIS A 130 5.82 8.85 4.94
C HIS A 130 6.72 8.30 3.84
N ALA A 131 6.14 7.93 2.70
CA ALA A 131 6.86 7.24 1.64
C ALA A 131 7.91 8.10 0.95
N GLN A 132 7.78 9.43 0.99
CA GLN A 132 8.70 10.34 0.31
C GLN A 132 9.76 10.92 1.24
N LYS A 133 9.86 10.44 2.45
CA LYS A 133 10.93 10.77 3.39
C LYS A 133 11.77 9.53 3.68
#